data_991b5e3892d31f8e7ff239d684bb139f
#
_entry.id   991b5e3892d31f8e7ff239d684bb139f
#
_cell.length_a   1.000
_cell.length_b   1.000
_cell.length_c   1.000
_cell.angle_alpha   90.00
_cell.angle_beta   90.00
_cell.angle_gamma   90.00
#
_symmetry.space_group_name_H-M   'P 1'
#
loop_
_entity.id
_entity.type
_entity.pdbx_description
1 polymer ?
#
loop_
_entity_poly.entity_id
_entity_poly.type
_entity_poly.pdbx_seq_one_letter_code
_entity_poly.pdbx_strand_id
1 'polypeptide(L)'
;RREKASGTLVFIEEVQDNLSGVDGIGGAIAGAISPEGKHLYIAGNSDDAIAVFSRNITSGQLTFVEFRKDDIAGIDGLNGAASVSVSADGNHVYIVGYFDDALVVFARNATTGELTFVESLKDELGGVDGLNGADAVAISPDDKHVYIAGNIDDAVAVFSRNSTTGQLTFVEVHKDGANGVDGLNGATDITISPDGNHAYVAGNSDNAVAVFSRNTTTGALTFVEVHLDDIGGVDGLISIAALTV
;
A
#
# COMPACT_ATOMS: atom_id res chain seq x y z
N ARG A 1 6.52 -19.60 -10.53
CA ARG A 1 7.57 -18.97 -11.35
C ARG A 1 7.03 -18.72 -12.75
N ARG A 2 7.33 -17.55 -13.32
CA ARG A 2 6.98 -17.23 -14.71
C ARG A 2 8.14 -17.65 -15.64
N GLU A 3 7.83 -18.46 -16.62
CA GLU A 3 8.77 -18.81 -17.70
C GLU A 3 8.92 -17.61 -18.67
N LYS A 4 10.13 -17.07 -18.79
CA LYS A 4 10.38 -15.85 -19.56
C LYS A 4 9.99 -15.95 -21.05
N ALA A 5 10.18 -17.13 -21.64
CA ALA A 5 9.93 -17.33 -23.08
C ALA A 5 8.44 -17.48 -23.42
N SER A 6 7.66 -18.15 -22.58
CA SER A 6 6.25 -18.47 -22.83
C SER A 6 5.26 -17.62 -22.03
N GLY A 7 5.73 -16.96 -20.98
CA GLY A 7 4.88 -16.30 -19.98
C GLY A 7 4.13 -17.27 -19.07
N THR A 8 4.30 -18.57 -19.25
CA THR A 8 3.61 -19.61 -18.46
C THR A 8 4.00 -19.55 -17.00
N LEU A 9 3.01 -19.73 -16.12
CA LEU A 9 3.23 -19.86 -14.68
C LEU A 9 3.50 -21.31 -14.31
N VAL A 10 4.52 -21.53 -13.50
CA VAL A 10 4.86 -22.84 -12.93
C VAL A 10 4.69 -22.74 -11.42
N PHE A 11 3.87 -23.64 -10.86
CA PHE A 11 3.75 -23.78 -9.40
C PHE A 11 5.11 -24.15 -8.80
N ILE A 12 5.49 -23.50 -7.71
CA ILE A 12 6.76 -23.75 -7.01
C ILE A 12 6.46 -24.39 -5.66
N GLU A 13 5.70 -23.71 -4.84
CA GLU A 13 5.37 -24.12 -3.48
C GLU A 13 4.13 -23.39 -2.97
N GLU A 14 3.60 -23.88 -1.91
CA GLU A 14 2.58 -23.26 -1.08
C GLU A 14 3.16 -23.02 0.31
N VAL A 15 2.91 -21.83 0.86
CA VAL A 15 3.27 -21.47 2.23
C VAL A 15 1.98 -21.23 2.99
N GLN A 16 1.82 -21.87 4.15
CA GLN A 16 0.61 -21.80 4.95
C GLN A 16 0.91 -21.21 6.33
N ASP A 17 -0.03 -20.43 6.82
CA ASP A 17 0.01 -19.88 8.15
C ASP A 17 -0.02 -20.98 9.23
N ASN A 18 0.65 -20.73 10.35
CA ASN A 18 0.76 -21.67 11.47
C ASN A 18 1.36 -23.06 11.09
N LEU A 19 2.05 -23.15 9.95
CA LEU A 19 2.69 -24.39 9.50
C LEU A 19 4.20 -24.19 9.30
N SER A 20 5.01 -25.14 9.80
CA SER A 20 6.48 -25.14 9.63
C SER A 20 7.18 -23.89 10.18
N GLY A 21 6.60 -23.25 11.20
CA GLY A 21 7.14 -22.05 11.84
C GLY A 21 6.81 -20.74 11.12
N VAL A 22 6.01 -20.79 10.07
CA VAL A 22 5.46 -19.59 9.42
C VAL A 22 4.31 -19.07 10.27
N ASP A 23 4.25 -17.74 10.46
CA ASP A 23 3.23 -17.04 11.21
C ASP A 23 3.05 -15.62 10.64
N GLY A 24 1.90 -14.99 10.85
CA GLY A 24 1.62 -13.63 10.43
C GLY A 24 1.12 -13.48 8.99
N ILE A 25 0.67 -14.57 8.34
CA ILE A 25 0.04 -14.51 7.01
C ILE A 25 -1.43 -14.94 7.01
N GLY A 26 -2.03 -15.07 8.18
CA GLY A 26 -3.46 -15.33 8.30
C GLY A 26 -4.27 -14.23 7.61
N GLY A 27 -5.15 -14.61 6.66
CA GLY A 27 -5.89 -13.66 5.85
C GLY A 27 -4.99 -12.82 4.92
N ALA A 28 -3.90 -13.38 4.38
CA ALA A 28 -3.00 -12.68 3.47
C ALA A 28 -3.76 -12.03 2.29
N ILE A 29 -3.68 -10.70 2.14
CA ILE A 29 -4.41 -9.96 1.11
C ILE A 29 -3.52 -9.14 0.19
N ALA A 30 -2.34 -8.72 0.65
CA ALA A 30 -1.41 -7.92 -0.13
C ALA A 30 0.03 -8.39 0.06
N GLY A 31 0.86 -8.13 -0.94
CA GLY A 31 2.28 -8.46 -0.86
C GLY A 31 3.14 -7.57 -1.74
N ALA A 32 4.31 -7.21 -1.22
CA ALA A 32 5.30 -6.40 -1.92
C ALA A 32 6.66 -7.10 -1.97
N ILE A 33 7.30 -7.05 -3.13
CA ILE A 33 8.65 -7.59 -3.33
C ILE A 33 9.65 -6.42 -3.26
N SER A 34 10.74 -6.63 -2.54
CA SER A 34 11.83 -5.65 -2.50
C SER A 34 12.42 -5.39 -3.90
N PRO A 35 12.94 -4.18 -4.18
CA PRO A 35 13.45 -3.81 -5.52
C PRO A 35 14.49 -4.78 -6.08
N GLU A 36 15.34 -5.36 -5.25
CA GLU A 36 16.32 -6.37 -5.65
C GLU A 36 15.74 -7.78 -5.81
N GLY A 37 14.45 -7.97 -5.50
CA GLY A 37 13.72 -9.24 -5.63
C GLY A 37 14.05 -10.31 -4.60
N LYS A 38 14.75 -9.97 -3.52
CA LYS A 38 15.25 -10.93 -2.52
C LYS A 38 14.33 -11.15 -1.34
N HIS A 39 13.40 -10.23 -1.07
CA HIS A 39 12.50 -10.33 0.07
C HIS A 39 11.06 -10.06 -0.38
N LEU A 40 10.12 -10.73 0.28
CA LEU A 40 8.68 -10.56 0.10
C LEU A 40 8.08 -10.20 1.46
N TYR A 41 7.21 -9.21 1.46
CA TYR A 41 6.46 -8.71 2.60
C TYR A 41 4.99 -8.98 2.36
N ILE A 42 4.30 -9.59 3.30
CA ILE A 42 2.89 -9.98 3.20
C ILE A 42 2.10 -9.30 4.31
N ALA A 43 1.02 -8.64 3.96
CA ALA A 43 0.03 -8.15 4.89
C ALA A 43 -0.95 -9.29 5.25
N GLY A 44 -0.91 -9.72 6.49
CA GLY A 44 -1.79 -10.73 7.07
C GLY A 44 -2.92 -10.06 7.83
N ASN A 45 -4.05 -9.84 7.14
CA ASN A 45 -5.18 -9.06 7.66
C ASN A 45 -5.80 -9.68 8.92
N SER A 46 -5.95 -11.00 8.96
CA SER A 46 -6.54 -11.69 10.12
C SER A 46 -5.55 -11.90 11.28
N ASP A 47 -4.25 -11.78 10.98
CA ASP A 47 -3.21 -11.88 12.00
C ASP A 47 -2.79 -10.52 12.54
N ASP A 48 -3.29 -9.42 11.96
CA ASP A 48 -2.88 -8.07 12.31
C ASP A 48 -1.36 -7.91 12.21
N ALA A 49 -0.78 -8.37 11.11
CA ALA A 49 0.66 -8.56 11.01
C ALA A 49 1.22 -8.27 9.62
N ILE A 50 2.54 -8.05 9.59
CA ILE A 50 3.35 -8.12 8.38
C ILE A 50 4.35 -9.26 8.53
N ALA A 51 4.33 -10.22 7.61
CA ALA A 51 5.30 -11.31 7.55
C ALA A 51 6.37 -11.05 6.50
N VAL A 52 7.58 -11.49 6.79
CA VAL A 52 8.79 -11.31 5.98
C VAL A 52 9.32 -12.65 5.52
N PHE A 53 9.56 -12.76 4.22
CA PHE A 53 10.20 -13.93 3.62
C PHE A 53 11.45 -13.52 2.84
N SER A 54 12.52 -14.29 2.96
CA SER A 54 13.59 -14.25 1.97
C SER A 54 13.18 -15.06 0.74
N ARG A 55 13.55 -14.57 -0.45
CA ARG A 55 13.17 -15.16 -1.72
C ARG A 55 14.40 -15.56 -2.52
N ASN A 56 14.49 -16.81 -2.92
CA ASN A 56 15.50 -17.24 -3.87
C ASN A 56 15.19 -16.67 -5.26
N ILE A 57 16.02 -15.77 -5.76
CA ILE A 57 15.79 -15.05 -7.02
C ILE A 57 15.78 -15.96 -8.26
N THR A 58 16.36 -17.16 -8.16
CA THR A 58 16.44 -18.13 -9.27
C THR A 58 15.25 -19.09 -9.26
N SER A 59 14.97 -19.75 -8.11
CA SER A 59 13.88 -20.71 -7.99
C SER A 59 12.54 -20.04 -7.70
N GLY A 60 12.53 -18.90 -7.00
CA GLY A 60 11.35 -18.21 -6.49
C GLY A 60 10.90 -18.71 -5.13
N GLN A 61 11.57 -19.75 -4.57
CA GLN A 61 11.26 -20.32 -3.26
C GLN A 61 11.39 -19.30 -2.14
N LEU A 62 10.51 -19.42 -1.15
CA LEU A 62 10.43 -18.55 0.01
C LEU A 62 10.96 -19.25 1.25
N THR A 63 11.62 -18.49 2.10
CA THR A 63 12.02 -18.95 3.45
C THR A 63 11.53 -17.87 4.42
N PHE A 64 10.76 -18.28 5.42
CA PHE A 64 10.26 -17.39 6.46
C PHE A 64 11.42 -16.77 7.24
N VAL A 65 11.34 -15.46 7.50
CA VAL A 65 12.34 -14.70 8.26
C VAL A 65 11.77 -14.31 9.61
N GLU A 66 10.68 -13.55 9.62
CA GLU A 66 10.03 -13.04 10.83
C GLU A 66 8.62 -12.55 10.51
N PHE A 67 7.88 -12.17 11.54
CA PHE A 67 6.70 -11.33 11.43
C PHE A 67 6.75 -10.18 12.44
N ARG A 68 6.00 -9.13 12.18
CA ARG A 68 5.70 -8.03 13.10
C ARG A 68 4.19 -7.95 13.26
N LYS A 69 3.73 -7.85 14.49
CA LYS A 69 2.30 -7.91 14.84
C LYS A 69 1.88 -6.68 15.63
N ASP A 70 0.63 -6.34 15.47
CA ASP A 70 -0.02 -5.29 16.22
C ASP A 70 0.07 -5.53 17.73
N ASP A 71 0.14 -4.44 18.50
CA ASP A 71 0.25 -4.43 19.97
C ASP A 71 1.49 -5.18 20.54
N ILE A 72 2.44 -5.58 19.69
CA ILE A 72 3.67 -6.26 20.11
C ILE A 72 4.89 -5.38 19.90
N ALA A 73 5.74 -5.29 20.91
CA ALA A 73 7.01 -4.54 20.88
C ALA A 73 6.85 -3.04 20.55
N GLY A 74 5.71 -2.45 20.93
CA GLY A 74 5.42 -1.03 20.68
C GLY A 74 4.97 -0.70 19.27
N ILE A 75 4.66 -1.69 18.46
CA ILE A 75 3.99 -1.52 17.19
C ILE A 75 2.49 -1.40 17.46
N ASP A 76 1.86 -0.34 16.94
CA ASP A 76 0.44 -0.06 17.06
C ASP A 76 -0.01 0.56 15.72
N GLY A 77 -0.93 -0.09 15.03
CA GLY A 77 -1.41 0.35 13.73
C GLY A 77 -1.46 -0.74 12.66
N LEU A 78 -1.34 -2.03 13.02
CA LEU A 78 -1.41 -3.14 12.07
C LEU A 78 -2.74 -3.91 12.12
N ASN A 79 -3.67 -3.53 12.98
CA ASN A 79 -4.97 -4.20 13.06
C ASN A 79 -5.69 -4.11 11.70
N GLY A 80 -5.98 -5.29 11.12
CA GLY A 80 -6.50 -5.39 9.78
C GLY A 80 -5.49 -4.97 8.70
N ALA A 81 -4.23 -5.41 8.79
CA ALA A 81 -3.19 -5.10 7.79
C ALA A 81 -3.71 -5.32 6.37
N ALA A 82 -3.80 -4.26 5.55
CA ALA A 82 -4.52 -4.26 4.29
C ALA A 82 -3.60 -4.16 3.07
N SER A 83 -2.64 -3.26 3.06
CA SER A 83 -1.76 -3.03 1.91
C SER A 83 -0.33 -2.76 2.36
N VAL A 84 0.63 -3.18 1.56
CA VAL A 84 2.07 -3.03 1.85
C VAL A 84 2.84 -2.57 0.62
N SER A 85 3.74 -1.62 0.81
CA SER A 85 4.65 -1.12 -0.23
C SER A 85 6.09 -1.03 0.27
N VAL A 86 7.04 -1.29 -0.61
CA VAL A 86 8.49 -1.13 -0.34
C VAL A 86 9.00 0.06 -1.14
N SER A 87 9.74 0.96 -0.50
CA SER A 87 10.37 2.09 -1.17
C SER A 87 11.31 1.66 -2.30
N ALA A 88 11.44 2.47 -3.34
CA ALA A 88 12.28 2.16 -4.50
C ALA A 88 13.77 2.06 -4.15
N ASP A 89 14.22 2.80 -3.11
CA ASP A 89 15.56 2.68 -2.53
C ASP A 89 15.76 1.39 -1.71
N GLY A 90 14.67 0.66 -1.43
CA GLY A 90 14.67 -0.60 -0.69
C GLY A 90 14.93 -0.48 0.81
N ASN A 91 14.91 0.73 1.38
CA ASN A 91 15.27 0.97 2.77
C ASN A 91 14.10 0.96 3.74
N HIS A 92 12.86 1.14 3.24
CA HIS A 92 11.69 1.26 4.09
C HIS A 92 10.50 0.46 3.54
N VAL A 93 9.64 0.03 4.45
CA VAL A 93 8.37 -0.65 4.17
C VAL A 93 7.25 0.14 4.83
N TYR A 94 6.17 0.35 4.08
CA TYR A 94 4.97 1.07 4.49
C TYR A 94 3.80 0.10 4.42
N ILE A 95 3.01 0.04 5.47
CA ILE A 95 1.85 -0.84 5.57
C ILE A 95 0.70 -0.09 6.23
N VAL A 96 -0.51 -0.30 5.78
CA VAL A 96 -1.71 0.29 6.36
C VAL A 96 -2.50 -0.74 7.14
N GLY A 97 -3.06 -0.32 8.28
CA GLY A 97 -3.99 -1.08 9.10
C GLY A 97 -5.38 -0.48 9.02
N TYR A 98 -6.30 -1.22 8.40
CA TYR A 98 -7.64 -0.78 8.09
C TYR A 98 -8.47 -0.45 9.33
N PHE A 99 -8.38 -1.29 10.39
CA PHE A 99 -9.16 -1.11 11.61
C PHE A 99 -8.48 -0.22 12.65
N ASP A 100 -7.20 0.07 12.47
CA ASP A 100 -6.46 1.02 13.29
C ASP A 100 -6.42 2.42 12.70
N ASP A 101 -6.98 2.59 11.47
CA ASP A 101 -6.95 3.86 10.76
C ASP A 101 -5.54 4.42 10.68
N ALA A 102 -4.58 3.56 10.31
CA ALA A 102 -3.18 3.82 10.51
C ALA A 102 -2.29 3.53 9.30
N LEU A 103 -1.16 4.24 9.25
CA LEU A 103 -0.04 4.00 8.36
C LEU A 103 1.21 3.75 9.22
N VAL A 104 1.78 2.55 9.10
CA VAL A 104 2.97 2.12 9.84
C VAL A 104 4.20 2.10 8.94
N VAL A 105 5.31 2.59 9.46
CA VAL A 105 6.59 2.69 8.78
C VAL A 105 7.62 1.80 9.45
N PHE A 106 8.31 0.99 8.65
CA PHE A 106 9.44 0.18 9.07
C PHE A 106 10.70 0.54 8.29
N ALA A 107 11.84 0.62 8.98
CA ALA A 107 13.15 0.54 8.36
C ALA A 107 13.46 -0.92 8.02
N ARG A 108 13.99 -1.15 6.82
CA ARG A 108 14.28 -2.47 6.28
C ARG A 108 15.79 -2.73 6.24
N ASN A 109 16.22 -3.87 6.75
CA ASN A 109 17.56 -4.38 6.51
C ASN A 109 17.64 -4.98 5.10
N ALA A 110 18.36 -4.35 4.18
CA ALA A 110 18.46 -4.80 2.78
C ALA A 110 19.16 -6.16 2.60
N THR A 111 19.88 -6.65 3.62
CA THR A 111 20.57 -7.94 3.58
C THR A 111 19.71 -9.08 4.09
N THR A 112 19.02 -8.88 5.22
CA THR A 112 18.24 -9.93 5.90
C THR A 112 16.75 -9.86 5.61
N GLY A 113 16.24 -8.69 5.18
CA GLY A 113 14.82 -8.40 5.00
C GLY A 113 14.13 -7.95 6.28
N GLU A 114 14.77 -8.10 7.44
CA GLU A 114 14.19 -7.80 8.76
C GLU A 114 13.73 -6.35 8.87
N LEU A 115 12.67 -6.15 9.66
CA LEU A 115 11.99 -4.88 9.87
C LEU A 115 12.25 -4.32 11.26
N THR A 116 12.53 -3.02 11.32
CA THR A 116 12.63 -2.26 12.56
C THR A 116 11.55 -1.17 12.54
N PHE A 117 10.70 -1.11 13.54
CA PHE A 117 9.64 -0.11 13.66
C PHE A 117 10.22 1.30 13.71
N VAL A 118 9.64 2.23 12.92
CA VAL A 118 10.02 3.64 12.87
C VAL A 118 8.95 4.50 13.52
N GLU A 119 7.73 4.44 12.99
CA GLU A 119 6.59 5.22 13.48
C GLU A 119 5.26 4.63 13.03
N SER A 120 4.19 5.05 13.69
CA SER A 120 2.80 4.88 13.28
C SER A 120 2.12 6.24 13.22
N LEU A 121 1.42 6.50 12.14
CA LEU A 121 0.57 7.68 11.95
C LEU A 121 -0.87 7.21 11.94
N LYS A 122 -1.71 7.84 12.78
CA LYS A 122 -3.14 7.49 12.90
C LYS A 122 -4.01 8.66 12.48
N ASP A 123 -5.18 8.33 11.98
CA ASP A 123 -6.18 9.31 11.62
C ASP A 123 -6.53 10.22 12.80
N GLU A 124 -6.84 11.49 12.52
CA GLU A 124 -7.16 12.55 13.48
C GLU A 124 -6.09 12.82 14.57
N LEU A 125 -4.92 12.17 14.50
CA LEU A 125 -3.81 12.41 15.43
C LEU A 125 -2.71 13.25 14.80
N GLY A 126 -2.22 14.26 15.53
CA GLY A 126 -1.11 15.11 15.07
C GLY A 126 -1.39 15.94 13.81
N GLY A 127 -2.67 16.10 13.44
CA GLY A 127 -3.10 16.80 12.22
C GLY A 127 -3.14 15.93 10.96
N VAL A 128 -2.98 14.62 11.11
CA VAL A 128 -3.20 13.64 10.02
C VAL A 128 -4.69 13.46 9.82
N ASP A 129 -5.14 13.36 8.57
CA ASP A 129 -6.54 13.16 8.19
C ASP A 129 -6.60 12.33 6.89
N GLY A 130 -7.63 11.52 6.73
CA GLY A 130 -7.85 10.69 5.54
C GLY A 130 -7.28 9.27 5.65
N LEU A 131 -7.04 8.77 6.86
CA LEU A 131 -6.61 7.40 7.11
C LEU A 131 -7.71 6.49 7.65
N ASN A 132 -8.91 7.00 7.90
CA ASN A 132 -10.01 6.17 8.40
C ASN A 132 -10.35 5.07 7.37
N GLY A 133 -10.19 3.81 7.77
CA GLY A 133 -10.25 2.65 6.87
C GLY A 133 -9.11 2.65 5.84
N ALA A 134 -7.85 2.90 6.24
CA ALA A 134 -6.71 2.90 5.33
C ALA A 134 -6.58 1.56 4.61
N ASP A 135 -6.82 1.53 3.29
CA ASP A 135 -6.98 0.32 2.49
C ASP A 135 -5.80 0.09 1.51
N ALA A 136 -5.27 1.15 0.92
CA ALA A 136 -4.14 1.04 0.01
C ALA A 136 -3.03 2.07 0.27
N VAL A 137 -1.78 1.67 0.00
CA VAL A 137 -0.59 2.53 0.07
C VAL A 137 0.21 2.48 -1.23
N ALA A 138 0.48 3.65 -1.81
CA ALA A 138 1.34 3.82 -2.96
C ALA A 138 2.50 4.77 -2.67
N ILE A 139 3.68 4.45 -3.21
CA ILE A 139 4.87 5.31 -3.13
C ILE A 139 5.13 5.87 -4.52
N SER A 140 5.45 7.17 -4.61
CA SER A 140 5.79 7.78 -5.89
C SER A 140 7.08 7.19 -6.49
N PRO A 141 7.21 7.12 -7.83
CA PRO A 141 8.41 6.57 -8.49
C PRO A 141 9.71 7.31 -8.14
N ASP A 142 9.62 8.59 -7.76
CA ASP A 142 10.75 9.40 -7.29
C ASP A 142 11.07 9.20 -5.81
N ASP A 143 10.33 8.31 -5.15
CA ASP A 143 10.53 7.86 -3.75
C ASP A 143 10.36 8.97 -2.68
N LYS A 144 9.71 10.09 -3.05
CA LYS A 144 9.58 11.28 -2.18
C LYS A 144 8.25 11.39 -1.44
N HIS A 145 7.21 10.73 -1.92
CA HIS A 145 5.85 10.89 -1.39
C HIS A 145 5.14 9.55 -1.27
N VAL A 146 4.27 9.47 -0.27
CA VAL A 146 3.39 8.32 0.01
C VAL A 146 1.95 8.78 -0.05
N TYR A 147 1.09 7.96 -0.63
CA TYR A 147 -0.32 8.23 -0.85
C TYR A 147 -1.14 7.07 -0.27
N ILE A 148 -2.20 7.41 0.46
CA ILE A 148 -3.08 6.43 1.11
C ILE A 148 -4.50 6.64 0.59
N ALA A 149 -5.15 5.54 0.22
CA ALA A 149 -6.59 5.51 0.01
C ALA A 149 -7.27 5.16 1.33
N GLY A 150 -8.07 6.09 1.84
CA GLY A 150 -8.88 5.92 3.06
C GLY A 150 -10.32 5.60 2.69
N ASN A 151 -10.70 4.35 2.82
CA ASN A 151 -11.97 3.80 2.35
C ASN A 151 -13.18 4.38 3.09
N ILE A 152 -13.09 4.54 4.42
CA ILE A 152 -14.19 5.06 5.25
C ILE A 152 -14.21 6.59 5.22
N ASP A 153 -13.07 7.22 5.03
CA ASP A 153 -12.97 8.68 4.87
C ASP A 153 -13.33 9.16 3.46
N ASP A 154 -13.52 8.22 2.51
CA ASP A 154 -13.74 8.57 1.11
C ASP A 154 -12.64 9.52 0.60
N ALA A 155 -11.37 9.18 0.87
CA ALA A 155 -10.29 10.15 0.79
C ALA A 155 -9.00 9.60 0.19
N VAL A 156 -8.14 10.56 -0.22
CA VAL A 156 -6.73 10.33 -0.48
C VAL A 156 -5.89 11.24 0.42
N ALA A 157 -5.08 10.64 1.31
CA ALA A 157 -4.10 11.34 2.12
C ALA A 157 -2.72 11.34 1.45
N VAL A 158 -2.01 12.46 1.56
CA VAL A 158 -0.69 12.69 0.94
C VAL A 158 0.35 12.97 2.01
N PHE A 159 1.49 12.29 1.91
CA PHE A 159 2.62 12.46 2.82
C PHE A 159 3.91 12.72 2.04
N SER A 160 4.75 13.61 2.56
CA SER A 160 6.16 13.70 2.14
C SER A 160 7.00 12.71 2.94
N ARG A 161 7.98 12.08 2.25
CA ARG A 161 8.84 11.04 2.81
C ARG A 161 10.26 11.54 3.01
N ASN A 162 10.82 11.33 4.18
CA ASN A 162 12.25 11.46 4.42
C ASN A 162 12.96 10.18 3.96
N SER A 163 13.73 10.24 2.87
CA SER A 163 14.40 9.06 2.29
C SER A 163 15.47 8.44 3.19
N THR A 164 15.98 9.17 4.18
CA THR A 164 16.99 8.65 5.12
C THR A 164 16.39 7.91 6.30
N THR A 165 15.30 8.43 6.87
CA THR A 165 14.69 7.88 8.09
C THR A 165 13.44 7.07 7.82
N GLY A 166 12.84 7.21 6.63
CA GLY A 166 11.52 6.66 6.28
C GLY A 166 10.35 7.46 6.81
N GLN A 167 10.57 8.36 7.76
CA GLN A 167 9.52 9.14 8.42
C GLN A 167 8.71 9.97 7.44
N LEU A 168 7.44 10.13 7.76
CA LEU A 168 6.46 10.82 6.95
C LEU A 168 6.00 12.12 7.60
N THR A 169 5.68 13.09 6.76
CA THR A 169 5.04 14.34 7.18
C THR A 169 3.78 14.51 6.34
N PHE A 170 2.64 14.68 7.01
CA PHE A 170 1.35 14.93 6.35
C PHE A 170 1.41 16.22 5.52
N VAL A 171 0.89 16.16 4.29
CA VAL A 171 0.87 17.28 3.35
C VAL A 171 -0.56 17.79 3.19
N GLU A 172 -1.48 16.93 2.79
CA GLU A 172 -2.87 17.29 2.51
C GLU A 172 -3.77 16.05 2.44
N VAL A 173 -5.08 16.28 2.40
CA VAL A 173 -6.11 15.28 2.12
C VAL A 173 -7.08 15.78 1.07
N HIS A 174 -7.53 14.91 0.17
CA HIS A 174 -8.65 15.13 -0.74
C HIS A 174 -9.78 14.19 -0.36
N LYS A 175 -10.98 14.74 -0.13
CA LYS A 175 -12.19 13.98 0.24
C LYS A 175 -13.24 14.08 -0.85
N ASP A 176 -14.00 13.03 -1.03
CA ASP A 176 -15.12 12.99 -1.96
C ASP A 176 -16.12 14.10 -1.67
N GLY A 177 -16.73 14.67 -2.72
CA GLY A 177 -17.69 15.77 -2.63
C GLY A 177 -17.12 17.10 -2.15
N ALA A 178 -15.83 17.20 -1.84
CA ALA A 178 -15.18 18.42 -1.36
C ALA A 178 -14.34 19.08 -2.46
N ASN A 179 -14.43 20.43 -2.58
CA ASN A 179 -13.64 21.24 -3.53
C ASN A 179 -13.70 20.76 -5.00
N GLY A 180 -14.80 20.09 -5.39
CA GLY A 180 -15.03 19.55 -6.73
C GLY A 180 -14.36 18.21 -6.99
N VAL A 181 -13.79 17.57 -5.99
CA VAL A 181 -13.32 16.18 -6.06
C VAL A 181 -14.54 15.26 -6.06
N ASP A 182 -14.50 14.22 -6.90
CA ASP A 182 -15.57 13.24 -7.07
C ASP A 182 -14.97 11.87 -7.43
N GLY A 183 -15.63 10.78 -7.05
CA GLY A 183 -15.18 9.42 -7.36
C GLY A 183 -14.26 8.80 -6.34
N LEU A 184 -14.23 9.29 -5.10
CA LEU A 184 -13.44 8.72 -4.00
C LEU A 184 -14.27 7.92 -2.99
N ASN A 185 -15.59 7.86 -3.15
CA ASN A 185 -16.43 7.14 -2.21
C ASN A 185 -16.04 5.65 -2.16
N GLY A 186 -15.66 5.19 -0.98
CA GLY A 186 -15.07 3.87 -0.79
C GLY A 186 -13.72 3.72 -1.50
N ALA A 187 -12.78 4.65 -1.30
CA ALA A 187 -11.45 4.58 -1.92
C ALA A 187 -10.71 3.31 -1.49
N THR A 188 -10.51 2.36 -2.42
CA THR A 188 -9.95 1.02 -2.14
C THR A 188 -8.54 0.82 -2.67
N ASP A 189 -8.13 1.56 -3.69
CA ASP A 189 -6.80 1.43 -4.26
C ASP A 189 -6.30 2.75 -4.83
N ILE A 190 -4.99 2.92 -4.83
CA ILE A 190 -4.31 4.08 -5.39
C ILE A 190 -3.03 3.66 -6.09
N THR A 191 -2.80 4.20 -7.28
CA THR A 191 -1.56 3.98 -8.02
C THR A 191 -1.03 5.27 -8.62
N ILE A 192 0.30 5.35 -8.76
CA ILE A 192 0.98 6.52 -9.35
C ILE A 192 1.53 6.11 -10.71
N SER A 193 1.31 6.96 -11.73
CA SER A 193 1.86 6.72 -13.07
C SER A 193 3.39 6.53 -13.05
N PRO A 194 3.96 5.72 -13.94
CA PRO A 194 5.40 5.48 -13.98
C PRO A 194 6.25 6.74 -14.19
N ASP A 195 5.70 7.77 -14.82
CA ASP A 195 6.34 9.09 -14.99
C ASP A 195 6.21 9.99 -13.75
N GLY A 196 5.42 9.54 -12.76
CA GLY A 196 5.19 10.22 -11.50
C GLY A 196 4.28 11.46 -11.58
N ASN A 197 3.62 11.70 -12.71
CA ASN A 197 2.86 12.94 -12.93
C ASN A 197 1.37 12.83 -12.56
N HIS A 198 0.85 11.60 -12.40
CA HIS A 198 -0.57 11.38 -12.12
C HIS A 198 -0.76 10.34 -11.01
N ALA A 199 -1.86 10.49 -10.29
CA ALA A 199 -2.40 9.50 -9.37
C ALA A 199 -3.79 9.07 -9.85
N TYR A 200 -4.08 7.78 -9.71
CA TYR A 200 -5.38 7.18 -10.02
C TYR A 200 -5.90 6.49 -8.78
N VAL A 201 -7.16 6.72 -8.47
CA VAL A 201 -7.81 6.18 -7.26
C VAL A 201 -9.07 5.41 -7.67
N ALA A 202 -9.22 4.21 -7.14
CA ALA A 202 -10.42 3.42 -7.30
C ALA A 202 -11.42 3.77 -6.20
N GLY A 203 -12.57 4.35 -6.55
CA GLY A 203 -13.71 4.55 -5.67
C GLY A 203 -14.72 3.42 -5.86
N ASN A 204 -14.65 2.43 -4.99
CA ASN A 204 -15.47 1.21 -5.11
C ASN A 204 -16.96 1.48 -5.02
N SER A 205 -17.39 2.35 -4.10
CA SER A 205 -18.79 2.70 -3.89
C SER A 205 -19.34 3.60 -4.98
N ASP A 206 -18.50 4.43 -5.59
CA ASP A 206 -18.87 5.26 -6.75
C ASP A 206 -18.79 4.49 -8.07
N ASN A 207 -18.18 3.29 -8.08
CA ASN A 207 -17.86 2.58 -9.31
C ASN A 207 -17.04 3.47 -10.25
N ALA A 208 -15.98 4.07 -9.73
CA ALA A 208 -15.27 5.16 -10.38
C ALA A 208 -13.75 5.00 -10.34
N VAL A 209 -13.11 5.70 -11.27
CA VAL A 209 -11.67 6.04 -11.19
C VAL A 209 -11.53 7.55 -11.16
N ALA A 210 -11.04 8.08 -10.05
CA ALA A 210 -10.66 9.47 -9.92
C ALA A 210 -9.21 9.70 -10.40
N VAL A 211 -8.98 10.76 -11.15
CA VAL A 211 -7.68 11.10 -11.73
C VAL A 211 -7.18 12.41 -11.14
N PHE A 212 -5.95 12.40 -10.67
CA PHE A 212 -5.27 13.58 -10.15
C PHE A 212 -3.97 13.84 -10.92
N SER A 213 -3.65 15.09 -11.16
CA SER A 213 -2.28 15.50 -11.49
C SER A 213 -1.47 15.67 -10.21
N ARG A 214 -0.22 15.23 -10.26
CA ARG A 214 0.71 15.24 -9.12
C ARG A 214 1.81 16.29 -9.33
N ASN A 215 2.04 17.11 -8.33
CA ASN A 215 3.22 17.97 -8.27
C ASN A 215 4.42 17.13 -7.77
N THR A 216 5.38 16.84 -8.63
CA THR A 216 6.54 15.98 -8.31
C THR A 216 7.50 16.57 -7.27
N THR A 217 7.38 17.87 -6.94
CA THR A 217 8.21 18.54 -5.93
C THR A 217 7.58 18.47 -4.55
N THR A 218 6.27 18.72 -4.45
CA THR A 218 5.56 18.84 -3.16
C THR A 218 4.76 17.59 -2.81
N GLY A 219 4.48 16.71 -3.78
CA GLY A 219 3.57 15.58 -3.67
C GLY A 219 2.11 15.94 -3.84
N ALA A 220 1.76 17.23 -3.77
CA ALA A 220 0.40 17.71 -3.80
C ALA A 220 -0.36 17.24 -5.06
N LEU A 221 -1.64 16.92 -4.87
CA LEU A 221 -2.55 16.45 -5.90
C LEU A 221 -3.49 17.59 -6.33
N THR A 222 -3.89 17.54 -7.59
CA THR A 222 -4.95 18.42 -8.13
C THR A 222 -5.92 17.53 -8.90
N PHE A 223 -7.19 17.54 -8.53
CA PHE A 223 -8.22 16.76 -9.20
C PHE A 223 -8.34 17.19 -10.67
N VAL A 224 -8.38 16.22 -11.57
CA VAL A 224 -8.49 16.40 -13.01
C VAL A 224 -9.86 16.03 -13.51
N GLU A 225 -10.25 14.78 -13.29
CA GLU A 225 -11.51 14.22 -13.77
C GLU A 225 -11.87 12.93 -13.03
N VAL A 226 -13.11 12.48 -13.21
CA VAL A 226 -13.61 11.18 -12.75
C VAL A 226 -14.16 10.41 -13.94
N HIS A 227 -13.89 9.11 -13.99
CA HIS A 227 -14.53 8.16 -14.89
C HIS A 227 -15.46 7.27 -14.10
N LEU A 228 -16.76 7.35 -14.40
CA LEU A 228 -17.82 6.61 -13.75
C LEU A 228 -18.29 5.45 -14.64
N ASP A 229 -18.67 4.33 -14.03
CA ASP A 229 -19.25 3.20 -14.74
C ASP A 229 -20.53 3.63 -15.49
N ASP A 230 -20.75 3.02 -16.66
CA ASP A 230 -21.89 3.32 -17.55
C ASP A 230 -22.00 4.78 -18.04
N ILE A 231 -21.00 5.62 -17.82
CA ILE A 231 -20.98 7.02 -18.25
C ILE A 231 -19.86 7.27 -19.27
N GLY A 232 -20.20 7.98 -20.36
CA GLY A 232 -19.22 8.41 -21.37
C GLY A 232 -18.57 7.26 -22.16
N GLY A 233 -19.15 6.05 -22.10
CA GLY A 233 -18.61 4.85 -22.77
C GLY A 233 -17.62 4.05 -21.92
N VAL A 234 -17.49 4.42 -20.66
CA VAL A 234 -16.76 3.62 -19.65
C VAL A 234 -17.70 2.53 -19.14
N ASP A 235 -17.25 1.29 -19.07
CA ASP A 235 -18.02 0.12 -18.61
C ASP A 235 -17.06 -0.87 -17.92
N GLY A 236 -17.52 -1.53 -16.87
CA GLY A 236 -16.75 -2.54 -16.14
C GLY A 236 -16.03 -2.03 -14.89
N LEU A 237 -16.44 -0.88 -14.35
CA LEU A 237 -15.92 -0.35 -13.09
C LEU A 237 -16.76 -0.74 -11.86
N ILE A 238 -17.81 -1.54 -12.02
CA ILE A 238 -18.64 -1.98 -10.89
C ILE A 238 -17.78 -2.71 -9.86
N SER A 239 -17.78 -2.20 -8.63
CA SER A 239 -17.00 -2.76 -7.51
C SER A 239 -15.51 -2.86 -7.82
N ILE A 240 -14.95 -1.83 -8.46
CA ILE A 240 -13.52 -1.77 -8.75
C ILE A 240 -12.71 -1.89 -7.44
N ALA A 241 -11.76 -2.80 -7.41
CA ALA A 241 -11.00 -3.13 -6.20
C ALA A 241 -9.48 -2.95 -6.33
N ALA A 242 -8.97 -2.83 -7.56
CA ALA A 242 -7.53 -2.68 -7.78
C ALA A 242 -7.23 -1.96 -9.09
N LEU A 243 -6.12 -1.22 -9.09
CA LEU A 243 -5.58 -0.50 -10.23
C LEU A 243 -4.13 -0.93 -10.49
N THR A 244 -3.71 -0.87 -11.75
CA THR A 244 -2.30 -1.03 -12.13
C THR A 244 -2.00 -0.16 -13.35
N VAL A 245 -0.82 0.44 -13.38
CA VAL A 245 -0.33 1.29 -14.46
C VAL A 245 1.03 0.84 -14.97
#